data_9d899ccb67464cdedb67ba0a83a84e85
#
_entry.id   9d899ccb67464cdedb67ba0a83a84e85
#
_cell.length_a   1.000
_cell.length_b   1.000
_cell.length_c   1.000
_cell.angle_alpha   90.00
_cell.angle_beta   90.00
_cell.angle_gamma   90.00
#
_symmetry.space_group_name_H-M   'P 1'
#
loop_
_entity.id
_entity.type
_entity.pdbx_description
1 polymer ?
#
loop_
_entity_poly.entity_id
_entity_poly.type
_entity_poly.pdbx_seq_one_letter_code
_entity_poly.pdbx_strand_id
1 'polypeptide(L)'
;MSGVIWKDAPEEHDYPAAAAYLALLSAPAEVDALVTLLRATATQHWKAKDLLRASQLALLPVDNPHVAADLHKITNKKALSPVLLIRGDLSTGRPLQVADGYHRICASYHTDENTDIPCQLARPSSLVTSPAPGPMLTGT
;
A
#
# COMPACT_ATOMS: atom_id res chain seq x y z
N MET A 1 20.75 -8.52 -0.88
CA MET A 1 19.93 -8.25 -2.08
C MET A 1 18.76 -9.20 -2.12
N SER A 2 17.55 -8.69 -2.33
CA SER A 2 16.34 -9.51 -2.17
C SER A 2 16.06 -10.43 -3.34
N GLY A 3 16.49 -10.08 -4.53
CA GLY A 3 16.18 -10.84 -5.74
C GLY A 3 14.78 -10.60 -6.31
N VAL A 4 14.01 -9.71 -5.74
CA VAL A 4 12.68 -9.37 -6.26
C VAL A 4 12.82 -8.35 -7.36
N ILE A 5 12.15 -8.59 -8.49
CA ILE A 5 12.11 -7.68 -9.63
C ILE A 5 10.76 -6.98 -9.65
N TRP A 6 10.77 -5.68 -9.88
CA TRP A 6 9.54 -4.88 -9.83
C TRP A 6 9.28 -4.20 -11.16
N LYS A 7 7.99 -4.09 -11.51
CA LYS A 7 7.57 -3.25 -12.62
C LYS A 7 7.73 -1.79 -12.26
N ASP A 8 7.81 -0.94 -13.27
CA ASP A 8 8.00 0.50 -13.06
C ASP A 8 6.74 1.19 -12.52
N ALA A 9 5.58 0.60 -12.77
CA ALA A 9 4.31 1.18 -12.36
C ALA A 9 3.31 0.06 -12.08
N PRO A 10 2.27 0.33 -11.27
CA PRO A 10 1.19 -0.63 -11.06
C PRO A 10 0.51 -0.97 -12.38
N GLU A 11 -0.07 -2.17 -12.45
CA GLU A 11 -0.87 -2.54 -13.61
C GLU A 11 -2.25 -1.91 -13.49
N GLU A 12 -2.90 -1.69 -14.63
CA GLU A 12 -4.21 -1.03 -14.63
C GLU A 12 -5.23 -1.74 -13.76
N HIS A 13 -5.22 -3.07 -13.74
CA HIS A 13 -6.17 -3.83 -12.93
C HIS A 13 -5.92 -3.71 -11.42
N ASP A 14 -4.77 -3.20 -11.00
CA ASP A 14 -4.48 -3.01 -9.58
C ASP A 14 -5.34 -1.89 -8.99
N TYR A 15 -5.66 -0.86 -9.78
CA TYR A 15 -6.45 0.26 -9.29
C TYR A 15 -7.90 -0.11 -8.98
N PRO A 16 -8.63 -0.83 -9.86
CA PRO A 16 -9.95 -1.34 -9.48
C PRO A 16 -9.93 -2.26 -8.27
N ALA A 17 -8.88 -3.07 -8.12
CA ALA A 17 -8.76 -3.94 -6.95
C ALA A 17 -8.61 -3.10 -5.67
N ALA A 18 -7.79 -2.05 -5.71
CA ALA A 18 -7.64 -1.13 -4.59
C ALA A 18 -8.97 -0.43 -4.29
N ALA A 19 -9.68 0.02 -5.33
CA ALA A 19 -10.97 0.68 -5.17
C ALA A 19 -11.99 -0.24 -4.49
N ALA A 20 -12.02 -1.51 -4.87
CA ALA A 20 -12.95 -2.48 -4.27
C ALA A 20 -12.68 -2.64 -2.77
N TYR A 21 -11.42 -2.70 -2.38
CA TYR A 21 -11.06 -2.76 -0.96
C TYR A 21 -11.45 -1.47 -0.24
N LEU A 22 -11.11 -0.32 -0.81
CA LEU A 22 -11.36 0.97 -0.18
C LEU A 22 -12.86 1.27 -0.05
N ALA A 23 -13.68 0.70 -0.92
CA ALA A 23 -15.13 0.85 -0.83
C ALA A 23 -15.70 0.28 0.46
N LEU A 24 -14.97 -0.60 1.13
CA LEU A 24 -15.36 -1.10 2.45
C LEU A 24 -15.08 -0.09 3.56
N LEU A 25 -14.26 0.92 3.30
CA LEU A 25 -13.79 1.85 4.31
C LEU A 25 -14.27 3.28 4.08
N SER A 26 -14.62 3.65 2.86
CA SER A 26 -14.92 5.03 2.50
C SER A 26 -16.06 5.11 1.50
N ALA A 27 -16.67 6.30 1.41
CA ALA A 27 -17.74 6.55 0.45
C ALA A 27 -17.18 6.61 -0.99
N PRO A 28 -18.04 6.38 -2.00
CA PRO A 28 -17.57 6.34 -3.39
C PRO A 28 -16.78 7.56 -3.86
N ALA A 29 -17.19 8.77 -3.47
CA ALA A 29 -16.46 9.98 -3.86
C ALA A 29 -15.05 10.00 -3.26
N GLU A 30 -14.90 9.55 -2.02
CA GLU A 30 -13.59 9.45 -1.36
C GLU A 30 -12.73 8.40 -2.05
N VAL A 31 -13.32 7.26 -2.40
CA VAL A 31 -12.58 6.19 -3.09
C VAL A 31 -12.05 6.70 -4.44
N ASP A 32 -12.89 7.39 -5.19
CA ASP A 32 -12.48 7.96 -6.49
C ASP A 32 -11.32 8.94 -6.31
N ALA A 33 -11.39 9.80 -5.29
CA ALA A 33 -10.34 10.77 -5.00
C ALA A 33 -9.03 10.06 -4.62
N LEU A 34 -9.10 9.01 -3.81
CA LEU A 34 -7.92 8.26 -3.39
C LEU A 34 -7.27 7.56 -4.58
N VAL A 35 -8.06 6.93 -5.44
CA VAL A 35 -7.52 6.25 -6.62
C VAL A 35 -6.85 7.25 -7.56
N THR A 36 -7.46 8.42 -7.75
CA THR A 36 -6.86 9.48 -8.55
C THR A 36 -5.50 9.90 -7.98
N LEU A 37 -5.42 10.06 -6.67
CA LEU A 37 -4.15 10.39 -6.00
C LEU A 37 -3.13 9.28 -6.17
N LEU A 38 -3.54 8.02 -6.03
CA LEU A 38 -2.63 6.90 -6.20
C LEU A 38 -2.01 6.90 -7.59
N ARG A 39 -2.80 7.20 -8.63
CA ARG A 39 -2.29 7.27 -9.99
C ARG A 39 -1.29 8.40 -10.19
N ALA A 40 -1.43 9.48 -9.46
CA ALA A 40 -0.64 10.69 -9.64
C ALA A 40 0.60 10.75 -8.76
N THR A 41 0.67 9.91 -7.73
CA THR A 41 1.76 10.01 -6.75
C THR A 41 3.03 9.36 -7.27
N ALA A 42 4.17 9.94 -6.92
CA ALA A 42 5.46 9.38 -7.29
C ALA A 42 5.72 8.10 -6.50
N THR A 43 6.46 7.17 -7.11
CA THR A 43 6.82 5.92 -6.46
C THR A 43 7.78 6.16 -5.31
N GLN A 44 7.49 5.56 -4.17
CA GLN A 44 8.36 5.56 -2.99
C GLN A 44 8.76 4.11 -2.70
N HIS A 45 9.82 3.93 -1.91
CA HIS A 45 10.29 2.60 -1.55
C HIS A 45 10.29 2.45 -0.04
N TRP A 46 9.68 1.36 0.43
CA TRP A 46 9.57 1.04 1.84
C TRP A 46 9.90 -0.43 2.07
N LYS A 47 10.49 -0.73 3.22
CA LYS A 47 10.88 -2.12 3.53
C LYS A 47 9.66 -2.97 3.83
N ALA A 48 9.71 -4.23 3.38
CA ALA A 48 8.62 -5.18 3.60
C ALA A 48 8.24 -5.27 5.08
N LYS A 49 9.23 -5.37 5.97
CA LYS A 49 8.96 -5.47 7.41
C LYS A 49 8.25 -4.23 7.96
N ASP A 50 8.58 -3.06 7.47
CA ASP A 50 7.96 -1.83 7.94
C ASP A 50 6.55 -1.68 7.44
N LEU A 51 6.27 -2.13 6.22
CA LEU A 51 4.91 -2.12 5.67
C LEU A 51 3.99 -3.02 6.48
N LEU A 52 4.45 -4.23 6.83
CA LEU A 52 3.65 -5.14 7.64
C LEU A 52 3.41 -4.56 9.03
N ARG A 53 4.45 -4.00 9.64
CA ARG A 53 4.32 -3.42 10.98
C ARG A 53 3.37 -2.22 10.98
N ALA A 54 3.51 -1.32 10.02
CA ALA A 54 2.67 -0.11 9.96
C ALA A 54 1.23 -0.44 9.64
N SER A 55 0.97 -1.49 8.87
CA SER A 55 -0.38 -1.91 8.51
C SER A 55 -1.02 -2.80 9.56
N GLN A 56 -0.22 -3.32 10.50
CA GLN A 56 -0.69 -4.25 11.54
C GLN A 56 -1.26 -5.54 10.97
N LEU A 57 -0.84 -5.88 9.75
CA LEU A 57 -1.27 -7.11 9.11
C LEU A 57 -0.32 -8.25 9.47
N ALA A 58 -0.88 -9.45 9.59
CA ALA A 58 -0.09 -10.64 9.88
C ALA A 58 0.75 -11.04 8.67
N LEU A 59 1.93 -11.59 8.94
CA LEU A 59 2.73 -12.20 7.89
C LEU A 59 2.08 -13.54 7.51
N LEU A 60 1.59 -13.63 6.28
CA LEU A 60 1.00 -14.86 5.79
C LEU A 60 2.10 -15.88 5.49
N PRO A 61 1.85 -17.17 5.72
CA PRO A 61 2.88 -18.18 5.53
C PRO A 61 3.17 -18.45 4.06
N VAL A 62 4.31 -19.11 3.82
CA VAL A 62 4.77 -19.39 2.45
C VAL A 62 3.83 -20.32 1.67
N ASP A 63 3.01 -21.10 2.38
CA ASP A 63 2.07 -22.01 1.74
C ASP A 63 0.68 -21.37 1.48
N ASN A 64 0.48 -20.11 1.87
CA ASN A 64 -0.70 -19.39 1.44
C ASN A 64 -0.68 -19.36 -0.09
N PRO A 65 -1.78 -19.74 -0.76
CA PRO A 65 -1.76 -19.88 -2.22
C PRO A 65 -1.30 -18.63 -2.97
N HIS A 66 -1.70 -17.45 -2.51
CA HIS A 66 -1.33 -16.20 -3.18
C HIS A 66 0.13 -15.83 -2.90
N VAL A 67 0.58 -16.05 -1.67
CA VAL A 67 1.99 -15.83 -1.31
C VAL A 67 2.87 -16.81 -2.09
N ALA A 68 2.47 -18.07 -2.17
CA ALA A 68 3.20 -19.08 -2.92
C ALA A 68 3.30 -18.72 -4.39
N ALA A 69 2.21 -18.21 -4.98
CA ALA A 69 2.22 -17.78 -6.38
C ALA A 69 3.20 -16.63 -6.62
N ASP A 70 3.24 -15.67 -5.71
CA ASP A 70 4.18 -14.55 -5.83
C ASP A 70 5.62 -14.99 -5.61
N LEU A 71 5.85 -15.92 -4.66
CA LEU A 71 7.19 -16.49 -4.47
C LEU A 71 7.66 -17.23 -5.72
N HIS A 72 6.75 -17.92 -6.39
CA HIS A 72 7.06 -18.60 -7.65
C HIS A 72 7.49 -17.60 -8.72
N LYS A 73 6.78 -16.46 -8.81
CA LYS A 73 7.17 -15.39 -9.74
C LYS A 73 8.57 -14.87 -9.42
N ILE A 74 8.85 -14.64 -8.14
CA ILE A 74 10.17 -14.17 -7.71
C ILE A 74 11.26 -15.16 -8.13
N THR A 75 11.05 -16.44 -7.86
CA THR A 75 11.99 -17.49 -8.22
C THR A 75 12.24 -17.52 -9.73
N ASN A 76 11.21 -17.29 -10.52
CA ASN A 76 11.29 -17.33 -11.97
C ASN A 76 11.64 -15.97 -12.60
N LYS A 77 12.08 -15.01 -11.78
CA LYS A 77 12.53 -13.69 -12.25
C LYS A 77 11.44 -12.92 -12.97
N LYS A 78 10.21 -13.11 -12.57
CA LYS A 78 9.08 -12.33 -13.11
C LYS A 78 8.83 -11.12 -12.22
N ALA A 79 8.57 -9.97 -12.85
CA ALA A 79 8.38 -8.72 -12.13
C ALA A 79 7.03 -8.67 -11.43
N LEU A 80 7.04 -8.13 -10.22
CA LEU A 80 5.82 -7.87 -9.45
C LEU A 80 5.42 -6.40 -9.59
N SER A 81 4.12 -6.14 -9.46
CA SER A 81 3.61 -4.77 -9.49
C SER A 81 3.91 -4.04 -8.18
N PRO A 82 4.23 -2.74 -8.22
CA PRO A 82 4.27 -1.92 -7.01
C PRO A 82 2.96 -2.01 -6.25
N VAL A 83 3.01 -1.76 -4.93
CA VAL A 83 1.83 -1.87 -4.08
C VAL A 83 1.17 -0.51 -3.91
N LEU A 84 -0.13 -0.54 -3.60
CA LEU A 84 -0.94 0.66 -3.43
C LEU A 84 -1.31 0.81 -1.96
N LEU A 85 -0.98 1.96 -1.38
CA LEU A 85 -1.10 2.21 0.05
C LEU A 85 -1.85 3.51 0.32
N ILE A 86 -2.58 3.51 1.43
CA ILE A 86 -3.19 4.73 1.97
C ILE A 86 -2.56 5.02 3.32
N ARG A 87 -2.05 6.22 3.49
CA ARG A 87 -1.35 6.62 4.71
C ARG A 87 -2.27 6.51 5.93
N GLY A 88 -1.73 5.96 7.00
CA GLY A 88 -2.40 5.93 8.28
C GLY A 88 -2.29 7.26 9.02
N ASP A 89 -2.75 7.29 10.27
CA ASP A 89 -2.75 8.50 11.08
C ASP A 89 -2.46 8.14 12.53
N LEU A 90 -1.28 8.55 13.00
CA LEU A 90 -0.89 8.27 14.39
C LEU A 90 -1.81 8.94 15.40
N SER A 91 -2.32 10.13 15.05
CA SER A 91 -3.15 10.88 16.02
C SER A 91 -4.48 10.19 16.29
N THR A 92 -5.01 9.43 15.35
CA THR A 92 -6.27 8.69 15.51
C THR A 92 -6.05 7.20 15.73
N GLY A 93 -4.81 6.73 15.59
CA GLY A 93 -4.51 5.30 15.69
C GLY A 93 -4.83 4.52 14.43
N ARG A 94 -5.16 5.19 13.33
CA ARG A 94 -5.49 4.50 12.09
C ARG A 94 -4.21 3.94 11.47
N PRO A 95 -4.15 2.61 11.18
CA PRO A 95 -2.96 2.03 10.57
C PRO A 95 -2.86 2.35 9.09
N LEU A 96 -1.66 2.12 8.54
CA LEU A 96 -1.45 2.12 7.10
C LEU A 96 -2.43 1.13 6.46
N GLN A 97 -3.06 1.50 5.34
CA GLN A 97 -3.92 0.59 4.61
C GLN A 97 -3.20 0.09 3.38
N VAL A 98 -3.15 -1.23 3.22
CA VAL A 98 -2.64 -1.85 1.99
C VAL A 98 -3.85 -2.06 1.09
N ALA A 99 -4.06 -1.12 0.18
CA ALA A 99 -5.22 -1.17 -0.70
C ALA A 99 -5.07 -2.25 -1.77
N ASP A 100 -3.83 -2.54 -2.17
CA ASP A 100 -3.54 -3.64 -3.10
C ASP A 100 -2.09 -4.06 -2.92
N GLY A 101 -1.86 -5.38 -2.82
CA GLY A 101 -0.51 -5.92 -2.77
C GLY A 101 -0.11 -6.62 -1.48
N TYR A 102 -1.05 -6.96 -0.61
CA TYR A 102 -0.74 -7.62 0.66
C TYR A 102 0.11 -8.89 0.46
N HIS A 103 -0.30 -9.75 -0.48
CA HIS A 103 0.43 -11.01 -0.70
C HIS A 103 1.82 -10.76 -1.27
N ARG A 104 1.99 -9.72 -2.09
CA ARG A 104 3.30 -9.33 -2.63
C ARG A 104 4.24 -8.87 -1.52
N ILE A 105 3.71 -8.16 -0.53
CA ILE A 105 4.50 -7.74 0.62
C ILE A 105 4.96 -8.95 1.42
N CYS A 106 4.06 -9.91 1.67
CA CYS A 106 4.41 -11.12 2.40
C CYS A 106 5.46 -11.96 1.67
N ALA A 107 5.30 -12.14 0.35
CA ALA A 107 6.26 -12.87 -0.45
C ALA A 107 7.63 -12.19 -0.42
N SER A 108 7.64 -10.87 -0.53
CA SER A 108 8.89 -10.09 -0.47
C SER A 108 9.56 -10.26 0.89
N TYR A 109 8.78 -10.22 1.97
CA TYR A 109 9.29 -10.41 3.33
C TYR A 109 9.96 -11.78 3.48
N HIS A 110 9.33 -12.84 2.96
CA HIS A 110 9.90 -14.18 3.04
C HIS A 110 11.18 -14.33 2.24
N THR A 111 11.34 -13.53 1.19
CA THR A 111 12.58 -13.51 0.42
C THR A 111 13.68 -12.79 1.22
N ASP A 112 13.34 -11.61 1.75
CA ASP A 112 14.21 -10.80 2.61
C ASP A 112 13.33 -9.74 3.27
N GLU A 113 13.27 -9.73 4.60
CA GLU A 113 12.43 -8.78 5.32
C GLU A 113 12.79 -7.32 5.02
N ASN A 114 13.99 -7.06 4.56
CA ASN A 114 14.46 -5.72 4.21
C ASN A 114 14.28 -5.39 2.73
N THR A 115 13.54 -6.22 1.99
CA THR A 115 13.23 -5.94 0.58
C THR A 115 12.61 -4.55 0.46
N ASP A 116 13.19 -3.70 -0.38
CA ASP A 116 12.60 -2.41 -0.71
C ASP A 116 11.49 -2.61 -1.72
N ILE A 117 10.26 -2.25 -1.32
CA ILE A 117 9.08 -2.44 -2.15
C ILE A 117 8.64 -1.10 -2.72
N PRO A 118 8.52 -0.99 -4.06
CA PRO A 118 8.00 0.24 -4.65
C PRO A 118 6.52 0.39 -4.33
N CYS A 119 6.14 1.57 -3.90
CA CYS A 119 4.79 1.86 -3.41
C CYS A 119 4.29 3.17 -3.95
N GLN A 120 2.98 3.24 -4.17
CA GLN A 120 2.29 4.50 -4.35
C GLN A 120 1.47 4.73 -3.09
N LEU A 121 1.69 5.85 -2.43
CA LEU A 121 1.13 6.15 -1.13
C LEU A 121 0.30 7.42 -1.22
N ALA A 122 -1.01 7.29 -1.05
CA ALA A 122 -1.92 8.43 -1.07
C ALA A 122 -2.34 8.81 0.34
N ARG A 123 -2.64 10.09 0.54
CA ARG A 123 -3.15 10.60 1.80
C ARG A 123 -4.65 10.81 1.67
N PRO A 124 -5.45 10.37 2.67
CA PRO A 124 -6.87 10.69 2.68
C PRO A 124 -7.08 12.21 2.69
N SER A 125 -8.16 12.67 2.09
CA SER A 125 -8.45 14.10 2.02
C SER A 125 -8.58 14.72 3.41
N SER A 126 -9.04 13.98 4.39
CA SER A 126 -9.12 14.47 5.76
C SER A 126 -7.77 14.83 6.35
N LEU A 127 -6.68 14.20 5.88
CA LEU A 127 -5.34 14.56 6.33
C LEU A 127 -4.77 15.72 5.54
N VAL A 128 -5.18 15.85 4.28
CA VAL A 128 -4.70 16.93 3.39
C VAL A 128 -5.28 18.26 3.82
N THR A 129 -6.53 18.28 4.23
CA THR A 129 -7.24 19.51 4.56
C THR A 129 -6.98 20.02 5.96
N SER A 130 -6.32 19.25 6.78
CA SER A 130 -6.05 19.77 8.09
C SER A 130 -5.02 20.86 8.03
N PRO A 131 -5.02 21.66 8.79
CA PRO A 131 -4.61 22.63 9.54
C PRO A 131 -5.12 23.78 9.46
N ALA A 132 -5.41 23.88 9.24
CA ALA A 132 -5.59 25.03 9.03
C ALA A 132 -5.77 25.82 9.92
N PRO A 133 -5.60 25.72 10.22
CA PRO A 133 -5.76 26.35 10.76
C PRO A 133 -6.18 26.99 11.33
N GLY A 134 -6.00 26.81 11.37
CA GLY A 134 -6.39 27.40 11.75
C GLY A 134 -7.00 27.78 12.16
N PRO A 135 -7.28 28.23 12.45
CA PRO A 135 -7.89 28.56 12.95
C PRO A 135 -8.68 28.25 13.44
N MET A 136 -8.64 27.82 13.38
CA MET A 136 -9.27 27.69 13.75
C MET A 136 -9.61 27.45 14.40
N LEU A 137 -9.25 27.25 14.42
CA LEU A 137 -9.45 27.28 15.04
C LEU A 137 -9.86 27.57 15.55
N THR A 138 -9.83 27.74 15.42
CA THR A 138 -10.20 28.17 15.96
C THR A 138 -10.66 28.04 16.43
N GLY A 139 -10.37 27.77 16.32
CA GLY A 139 -10.53 27.86 16.77
C GLY A 139 -10.77 27.53 16.95
N THR A 140 -10.60 27.36 16.91
CA THR A 140 -10.73 27.30 17.15
C THR A 140 -10.82 27.24 17.52
#